data_8a5f33b20e332356d806f89114015934
#
_entry.id   8a5f33b20e332356d806f89114015934
#
_cell.length_a   1.000
_cell.length_b   1.000
_cell.length_c   1.000
_cell.angle_alpha   90.00
_cell.angle_beta   90.00
_cell.angle_gamma   90.00
#
_symmetry.space_group_name_H-M   'P 1'
#
loop_
_entity.id
_entity.type
_entity.pdbx_description
1 polymer ?
#
loop_
_entity_poly.entity_id
_entity_poly.type
_entity_poly.pdbx_seq_one_letter_code
_entity_poly.pdbx_strand_id
1 'polypeptide(L)'
;ILCRVFCLILVCVLAYNWQRIFYIECIDGMISDVPNHVKLAMGHNDYGLSSYLIRFLYGTFGEHRGQTLLSLCLAANNVVGLFTVWLLVRRLLPELDGSFAFLAAVLAALCGPWIIPGYQTEMYLGVYNGNVYHNMTVLFSRTFIPLVFLCFFDCWDKRHGRIDFLPWLGEALSFLIATLFKPNFAFAFIPM
;
A
#
# COMPACT_ATOMS: atom_id res chain seq x y z
N ILE A 1 -14.56 -0.65 -25.07
CA ILE A 1 -15.22 0.39 -24.25
C ILE A 1 -15.81 -0.23 -22.98
N LEU A 2 -16.67 -1.26 -23.09
CA LEU A 2 -17.36 -1.90 -21.97
C LEU A 2 -16.40 -2.37 -20.86
N CYS A 3 -15.29 -3.01 -21.23
CA CYS A 3 -14.28 -3.49 -20.28
C CYS A 3 -13.61 -2.34 -19.50
N ARG A 4 -13.31 -1.20 -20.15
CA ARG A 4 -12.74 -0.04 -19.46
C ARG A 4 -13.72 0.60 -18.49
N VAL A 5 -15.01 0.65 -18.84
CA VAL A 5 -16.06 1.13 -17.94
C VAL A 5 -16.18 0.22 -16.73
N PHE A 6 -16.17 -1.10 -16.94
CA PHE A 6 -16.19 -2.07 -15.86
C PHE A 6 -14.99 -1.91 -14.92
N CYS A 7 -13.76 -1.78 -15.46
CA CYS A 7 -12.58 -1.53 -14.63
C CYS A 7 -12.70 -0.24 -13.81
N LEU A 8 -13.22 0.83 -14.40
CA LEU A 8 -13.43 2.09 -13.68
C LEU A 8 -14.44 1.94 -12.54
N ILE A 9 -15.57 1.29 -12.80
CA ILE A 9 -16.59 1.00 -11.76
C ILE A 9 -15.94 0.18 -10.63
N LEU A 10 -15.16 -0.85 -10.97
CA LEU A 10 -14.49 -1.71 -10.00
C LEU A 10 -13.52 -0.90 -9.12
N VAL A 11 -12.72 0.01 -9.70
CA VAL A 11 -11.84 0.91 -8.93
C VAL A 11 -12.64 1.78 -7.97
N CYS A 12 -13.75 2.37 -8.43
CA CYS A 12 -14.60 3.20 -7.56
C CYS A 12 -15.21 2.40 -6.39
N VAL A 13 -15.67 1.19 -6.67
CA VAL A 13 -16.20 0.27 -5.64
C VAL A 13 -15.12 -0.11 -4.63
N LEU A 14 -13.93 -0.46 -5.11
CA LEU A 14 -12.80 -0.79 -4.24
C LEU A 14 -12.36 0.41 -3.40
N ALA A 15 -12.22 1.59 -4.00
CA ALA A 15 -11.83 2.80 -3.30
C ALA A 15 -12.81 3.15 -2.17
N TYR A 16 -14.12 3.05 -2.46
CA TYR A 16 -15.16 3.28 -1.47
C TYR A 16 -15.09 2.26 -0.32
N ASN A 17 -14.96 0.95 -0.64
CA ASN A 17 -14.86 -0.09 0.39
C ASN A 17 -13.58 0.07 1.22
N TRP A 18 -12.44 0.35 0.62
CA TRP A 18 -11.20 0.60 1.35
C TRP A 18 -11.32 1.81 2.28
N GLN A 19 -11.94 2.90 1.81
CA GLN A 19 -12.17 4.05 2.67
C GLN A 19 -13.04 3.69 3.89
N ARG A 20 -14.10 2.89 3.69
CA ARG A 20 -14.96 2.43 4.78
C ARG A 20 -14.22 1.52 5.76
N ILE A 21 -13.44 0.57 5.27
CA ILE A 21 -12.62 -0.34 6.09
C ILE A 21 -11.63 0.49 6.91
N PHE A 22 -10.84 1.35 6.28
CA PHE A 22 -9.83 2.16 6.98
C PHE A 22 -10.44 3.15 7.95
N TYR A 23 -11.63 3.67 7.68
CA TYR A 23 -12.33 4.52 8.65
C TYR A 23 -12.69 3.75 9.92
N ILE A 24 -13.18 2.51 9.79
CA ILE A 24 -13.45 1.64 10.94
C ILE A 24 -12.14 1.29 11.66
N GLU A 25 -11.09 0.99 10.93
CA GLU A 25 -9.76 0.67 11.49
C GLU A 25 -9.12 1.85 12.24
N CYS A 26 -9.41 3.08 11.84
CA CYS A 26 -8.96 4.28 12.58
C CYS A 26 -9.65 4.44 13.95
N ILE A 27 -10.80 3.78 14.16
CA ILE A 27 -11.61 3.93 15.37
C ILE A 27 -11.46 2.69 16.28
N ASP A 28 -11.42 1.49 15.70
CA ASP A 28 -11.49 0.23 16.43
C ASP A 28 -10.11 -0.45 16.55
N GLY A 29 -9.51 -0.32 17.71
CA GLY A 29 -8.21 -0.94 18.03
C GLY A 29 -8.24 -2.46 18.18
N MET A 30 -9.41 -3.09 18.18
CA MET A 30 -9.54 -4.55 18.18
C MET A 30 -9.35 -5.14 16.78
N ILE A 31 -9.63 -4.34 15.74
CA ILE A 31 -9.56 -4.78 14.34
C ILE A 31 -8.21 -4.42 13.71
N SER A 32 -7.58 -3.33 14.19
CA SER A 32 -6.38 -2.77 13.56
C SER A 32 -5.42 -2.17 14.58
N ASP A 33 -4.14 -2.06 14.22
CA ASP A 33 -3.12 -1.36 15.00
C ASP A 33 -3.10 0.16 14.75
N VAL A 34 -3.92 0.67 13.84
CA VAL A 34 -3.96 2.10 13.46
C VAL A 34 -4.19 3.01 14.66
N PRO A 35 -5.15 2.76 15.60
CA PRO A 35 -5.33 3.60 16.79
C PRO A 35 -4.09 3.65 17.68
N ASN A 36 -3.33 2.54 17.78
CA ASN A 36 -2.07 2.50 18.51
C ASN A 36 -1.00 3.36 17.84
N HIS A 37 -0.89 3.28 16.51
CA HIS A 37 0.00 4.16 15.73
C HIS A 37 -0.37 5.64 15.89
N VAL A 38 -1.67 5.96 15.90
CA VAL A 38 -2.14 7.33 16.15
C VAL A 38 -1.71 7.80 17.55
N LYS A 39 -1.93 6.99 18.58
CA LYS A 39 -1.53 7.29 19.95
C LYS A 39 -0.01 7.50 20.09
N LEU A 40 0.79 6.60 19.50
CA LEU A 40 2.25 6.70 19.51
C LEU A 40 2.74 7.94 18.76
N ALA A 41 2.18 8.22 17.60
CA ALA A 41 2.54 9.38 16.81
C ALA A 41 2.21 10.68 17.51
N MET A 42 1.02 10.80 18.10
CA MET A 42 0.61 12.00 18.84
C MET A 42 1.40 12.17 20.14
N GLY A 43 1.83 11.06 20.77
CA GLY A 43 2.72 11.06 21.94
C GLY A 43 4.21 11.28 21.60
N HIS A 44 4.57 11.52 20.34
CA HIS A 44 5.96 11.66 19.86
C HIS A 44 6.87 10.46 20.15
N ASN A 45 6.29 9.28 20.29
CA ASN A 45 7.00 8.04 20.59
C ASN A 45 7.25 7.16 19.35
N ASP A 46 6.97 7.69 18.16
CA ASP A 46 7.17 7.04 16.88
C ASP A 46 7.72 8.03 15.85
N TYR A 47 8.67 7.60 15.01
CA TYR A 47 9.46 8.45 14.13
C TYR A 47 9.34 8.10 12.64
N GLY A 48 8.51 7.14 12.27
CA GLY A 48 8.30 6.78 10.87
C GLY A 48 7.59 7.88 10.08
N LEU A 49 7.70 7.85 8.74
CA LEU A 49 7.02 8.81 7.86
C LEU A 49 5.49 8.81 8.07
N SER A 50 4.91 7.66 8.38
CA SER A 50 3.50 7.53 8.76
C SER A 50 3.14 8.36 9.98
N SER A 51 4.04 8.44 10.96
CA SER A 51 3.81 9.20 12.20
C SER A 51 3.82 10.70 11.97
N TYR A 52 4.65 11.20 11.05
CA TYR A 52 4.60 12.60 10.62
C TYR A 52 3.30 12.93 9.91
N LEU A 53 2.81 12.04 9.04
CA LEU A 53 1.52 12.20 8.38
C LEU A 53 0.38 12.24 9.39
N ILE A 54 0.35 11.32 10.35
CA ILE A 54 -0.67 11.30 11.42
C ILE A 54 -0.64 12.61 12.21
N ARG A 55 0.54 13.03 12.69
CA ARG A 55 0.68 14.28 13.45
C ARG A 55 0.17 15.48 12.67
N PHE A 56 0.48 15.55 11.38
CA PHE A 56 -0.02 16.61 10.52
C PHE A 56 -1.55 16.58 10.42
N LEU A 57 -2.14 15.41 10.13
CA LEU A 57 -3.59 15.29 9.94
C LEU A 57 -4.36 15.56 11.24
N TYR A 58 -3.97 14.89 12.33
CA TYR A 58 -4.68 15.02 13.61
C TYR A 58 -4.39 16.35 14.30
N GLY A 59 -3.16 16.84 14.23
CA GLY A 59 -2.77 18.12 14.83
C GLY A 59 -3.39 19.33 14.12
N THR A 60 -3.58 19.23 12.78
CA THR A 60 -4.15 20.33 12.00
C THR A 60 -5.67 20.33 11.99
N PHE A 61 -6.30 19.15 11.86
CA PHE A 61 -7.73 19.05 11.61
C PHE A 61 -8.54 18.49 12.79
N GLY A 62 -7.86 18.09 13.86
CA GLY A 62 -8.48 17.46 15.04
C GLY A 62 -8.81 15.98 14.81
N GLU A 63 -9.22 15.29 15.86
CA GLU A 63 -9.37 13.83 15.88
C GLU A 63 -10.34 13.32 14.81
N HIS A 64 -11.58 13.76 14.81
CA HIS A 64 -12.60 13.22 13.91
C HIS A 64 -12.30 13.45 12.43
N ARG A 65 -11.83 14.66 12.09
CA ARG A 65 -11.43 14.97 10.70
C ARG A 65 -10.11 14.29 10.35
N GLY A 66 -9.19 14.17 11.32
CA GLY A 66 -7.94 13.43 11.19
C GLY A 66 -8.16 11.98 10.83
N GLN A 67 -9.10 11.29 11.51
CA GLN A 67 -9.53 9.92 11.19
C GLN A 67 -10.06 9.80 9.75
N THR A 68 -10.96 10.71 9.37
CA THR A 68 -11.52 10.72 8.00
C THR A 68 -10.44 10.96 6.95
N LEU A 69 -9.55 11.92 7.16
CA LEU A 69 -8.46 12.22 6.22
C LEU A 69 -7.43 11.10 6.15
N LEU A 70 -7.08 10.47 7.28
CA LEU A 70 -6.18 9.33 7.30
C LEU A 70 -6.77 8.16 6.53
N SER A 71 -8.05 7.84 6.74
CA SER A 71 -8.72 6.75 6.01
C SER A 71 -8.78 7.02 4.49
N LEU A 72 -8.98 8.27 4.08
CA LEU A 72 -8.92 8.68 2.67
C LEU A 72 -7.51 8.55 2.10
N CYS A 73 -6.48 8.94 2.86
CA CYS A 73 -5.08 8.77 2.44
C CYS A 73 -4.73 7.29 2.24
N LEU A 74 -5.14 6.42 3.15
CA LEU A 74 -4.92 4.97 3.07
C LEU A 74 -5.66 4.36 1.86
N ALA A 75 -6.91 4.74 1.64
CA ALA A 75 -7.69 4.29 0.48
C ALA A 75 -7.07 4.77 -0.84
N ALA A 76 -6.68 6.04 -0.93
CA ALA A 76 -6.00 6.59 -2.10
C ALA A 76 -4.66 5.87 -2.35
N ASN A 77 -3.89 5.61 -1.30
CA ASN A 77 -2.65 4.84 -1.41
C ASN A 77 -2.89 3.43 -1.95
N ASN A 78 -3.95 2.72 -1.51
CA ASN A 78 -4.29 1.40 -2.03
C ASN A 78 -4.71 1.45 -3.51
N VAL A 79 -5.45 2.49 -3.92
CA VAL A 79 -5.78 2.69 -5.35
C VAL A 79 -4.51 2.89 -6.18
N VAL A 80 -3.59 3.74 -5.72
CA VAL A 80 -2.29 3.93 -6.40
C VAL A 80 -1.51 2.62 -6.42
N GLY A 81 -1.47 1.89 -5.29
CA GLY A 81 -0.84 0.57 -5.20
C GLY A 81 -1.41 -0.44 -6.19
N LEU A 82 -2.73 -0.45 -6.39
CA LEU A 82 -3.37 -1.29 -7.40
C LEU A 82 -2.84 -0.99 -8.81
N PHE A 83 -2.70 0.29 -9.16
CA PHE A 83 -2.17 0.70 -10.46
C PHE A 83 -0.68 0.37 -10.61
N THR A 84 0.13 0.50 -9.55
CA THR A 84 1.55 0.12 -9.60
C THR A 84 1.73 -1.38 -9.80
N VAL A 85 0.92 -2.20 -9.12
CA VAL A 85 0.88 -3.66 -9.33
C VAL A 85 0.42 -3.99 -10.76
N TRP A 86 -0.61 -3.33 -11.26
CA TRP A 86 -1.06 -3.52 -12.65
C TRP A 86 0.03 -3.22 -13.67
N LEU A 87 0.77 -2.11 -13.50
CA LEU A 87 1.91 -1.76 -14.34
C LEU A 87 3.01 -2.83 -14.26
N LEU A 88 3.30 -3.33 -13.05
CA LEU A 88 4.28 -4.40 -12.86
C LEU A 88 3.85 -5.70 -13.54
N VAL A 89 2.60 -6.11 -13.41
CA VAL A 89 2.05 -7.30 -14.10
C VAL A 89 2.18 -7.13 -15.61
N ARG A 90 1.83 -5.98 -16.16
CA ARG A 90 1.99 -5.69 -17.59
C ARG A 90 3.44 -5.68 -18.06
N ARG A 91 4.36 -5.29 -17.19
CA ARG A 91 5.79 -5.29 -17.48
C ARG A 91 6.36 -6.70 -17.50
N LEU A 92 5.92 -7.55 -16.56
CA LEU A 92 6.37 -8.94 -16.44
C LEU A 92 5.71 -9.88 -17.46
N LEU A 93 4.46 -9.59 -17.84
CA LEU A 93 3.64 -10.40 -18.74
C LEU A 93 3.11 -9.53 -19.88
N PRO A 94 3.97 -9.11 -20.83
CA PRO A 94 3.59 -8.18 -21.90
C PRO A 94 2.52 -8.74 -22.83
N GLU A 95 2.45 -10.07 -22.99
CA GLU A 95 1.46 -10.76 -23.82
C GLU A 95 0.05 -10.76 -23.20
N LEU A 96 -0.06 -10.45 -21.89
CA LEU A 96 -1.34 -10.46 -21.22
C LEU A 96 -2.15 -9.22 -21.59
N ASP A 97 -3.41 -9.42 -21.98
CA ASP A 97 -4.33 -8.30 -22.22
C ASP A 97 -4.42 -7.39 -20.99
N GLY A 98 -4.50 -6.07 -21.25
CA GLY A 98 -4.49 -5.08 -20.18
C GLY A 98 -5.61 -5.24 -19.15
N SER A 99 -6.76 -5.80 -19.54
CA SER A 99 -7.89 -6.06 -18.65
C SER A 99 -7.64 -7.27 -17.75
N PHE A 100 -7.04 -8.33 -18.29
CA PHE A 100 -6.63 -9.48 -17.48
C PHE A 100 -5.48 -9.13 -16.52
N ALA A 101 -4.53 -8.32 -16.96
CA ALA A 101 -3.47 -7.79 -16.10
C ALA A 101 -4.06 -6.95 -14.96
N PHE A 102 -5.10 -6.14 -15.24
CA PHE A 102 -5.80 -5.38 -14.22
C PHE A 102 -6.54 -6.28 -13.23
N LEU A 103 -7.22 -7.31 -13.71
CA LEU A 103 -7.91 -8.28 -12.86
C LEU A 103 -6.92 -9.03 -11.96
N ALA A 104 -5.76 -9.42 -12.49
CA ALA A 104 -4.68 -10.03 -11.70
C ALA A 104 -4.17 -9.08 -10.60
N ALA A 105 -4.03 -7.79 -10.91
CA ALA A 105 -3.65 -6.78 -9.91
C ALA A 105 -4.72 -6.60 -8.82
N VAL A 106 -6.01 -6.62 -9.19
CA VAL A 106 -7.12 -6.59 -8.23
C VAL A 106 -7.08 -7.81 -7.31
N LEU A 107 -6.90 -9.01 -7.88
CA LEU A 107 -6.77 -10.22 -7.08
C LEU A 107 -5.57 -10.15 -6.13
N ALA A 108 -4.41 -9.68 -6.60
CA ALA A 108 -3.23 -9.50 -5.75
C ALA A 108 -3.46 -8.47 -4.63
N ALA A 109 -4.21 -7.40 -4.91
CA ALA A 109 -4.55 -6.39 -3.91
C ALA A 109 -5.54 -6.90 -2.84
N LEU A 110 -6.44 -7.82 -3.23
CA LEU A 110 -7.44 -8.40 -2.34
C LEU A 110 -6.95 -9.69 -1.67
N CYS A 111 -5.92 -10.36 -2.24
CA CYS A 111 -5.33 -11.55 -1.63
C CYS A 111 -4.61 -11.18 -0.34
N GLY A 112 -5.04 -11.79 0.73
CA GLY A 112 -4.47 -11.69 2.06
C GLY A 112 -4.37 -13.06 2.71
N PRO A 113 -3.89 -13.15 3.94
CA PRO A 113 -3.94 -14.39 4.69
C PRO A 113 -5.39 -14.86 4.78
N TRP A 114 -5.62 -16.10 4.36
CA TRP A 114 -6.94 -16.71 4.41
C TRP A 114 -7.29 -17.02 5.86
N ILE A 115 -8.44 -16.54 6.31
CA ILE A 115 -9.01 -17.00 7.57
C ILE A 115 -9.66 -18.35 7.29
N ILE A 116 -9.14 -19.42 7.90
CA ILE A 116 -9.78 -20.73 7.86
C ILE A 116 -10.67 -20.83 9.11
N PRO A 117 -12.02 -20.77 8.95
CA PRO A 117 -12.93 -20.89 10.08
C PRO A 117 -12.66 -22.19 10.84
N GLY A 118 -12.56 -22.11 12.17
CA GLY A 118 -12.28 -23.24 13.05
C GLY A 118 -10.80 -23.49 13.36
N TYR A 119 -9.86 -22.88 12.61
CA TYR A 119 -8.42 -22.97 12.88
C TYR A 119 -7.85 -21.71 13.53
N GLN A 120 -8.48 -20.55 13.30
CA GLN A 120 -8.07 -19.26 13.88
C GLN A 120 -9.21 -18.76 14.76
N THR A 121 -9.03 -18.84 16.05
CA THR A 121 -10.04 -18.41 17.05
C THR A 121 -9.82 -16.98 17.52
N GLU A 122 -8.66 -16.38 17.21
CA GLU A 122 -8.30 -15.05 17.69
C GLU A 122 -7.85 -14.16 16.56
N MET A 123 -8.49 -13.00 16.42
CA MET A 123 -7.97 -11.87 15.63
C MET A 123 -6.80 -11.27 16.41
N TYR A 124 -5.61 -11.80 16.20
CA TYR A 124 -4.43 -11.27 16.84
C TYR A 124 -3.81 -10.14 16.01
N LEU A 125 -3.53 -9.01 16.67
CA LEU A 125 -2.74 -7.91 16.11
C LEU A 125 -1.31 -8.43 15.85
N GLY A 126 -1.04 -8.97 14.68
CA GLY A 126 0.27 -9.49 14.35
C GLY A 126 0.27 -10.55 13.26
N VAL A 127 1.06 -11.62 13.45
CA VAL A 127 1.34 -12.64 12.43
C VAL A 127 0.08 -13.42 11.98
N TYR A 128 -0.94 -13.49 12.82
CA TYR A 128 -2.17 -14.25 12.55
C TYR A 128 -3.39 -13.38 12.25
N ASN A 129 -3.21 -12.08 12.05
CA ASN A 129 -4.34 -11.23 11.72
C ASN A 129 -4.81 -11.53 10.30
N GLY A 130 -6.05 -11.96 10.16
CA GLY A 130 -6.70 -12.19 8.86
C GLY A 130 -6.97 -10.90 8.06
N ASN A 131 -6.82 -9.74 8.68
CA ASN A 131 -6.99 -8.47 8.02
C ASN A 131 -5.65 -8.00 7.40
N VAL A 132 -5.55 -8.08 6.07
CA VAL A 132 -4.37 -7.60 5.32
C VAL A 132 -4.10 -6.11 5.47
N TYR A 133 -5.08 -5.36 5.92
CA TYR A 133 -5.05 -3.91 5.99
C TYR A 133 -4.72 -3.37 7.37
N HIS A 134 -4.54 -4.24 8.38
CA HIS A 134 -4.34 -3.82 9.76
C HIS A 134 -3.05 -3.03 10.00
N ASN A 135 -2.01 -3.28 9.22
CA ASN A 135 -0.70 -2.64 9.42
C ASN A 135 -0.50 -1.46 8.47
N MET A 136 -0.71 -0.26 8.99
CA MET A 136 -0.65 0.99 8.24
C MET A 136 0.71 1.23 7.56
N THR A 137 1.82 0.89 8.22
CA THR A 137 3.16 1.10 7.65
C THR A 137 3.43 0.19 6.46
N VAL A 138 2.90 -1.04 6.49
CA VAL A 138 2.93 -1.96 5.35
C VAL A 138 2.05 -1.45 4.22
N LEU A 139 0.87 -0.93 4.52
CA LEU A 139 -0.03 -0.39 3.50
C LEU A 139 0.63 0.73 2.68
N PHE A 140 1.26 1.69 3.34
CA PHE A 140 1.97 2.75 2.64
C PHE A 140 3.13 2.21 1.80
N SER A 141 3.90 1.26 2.29
CA SER A 141 5.03 0.69 1.54
C SER A 141 4.59 -0.15 0.33
N ARG A 142 3.41 -0.78 0.36
CA ARG A 142 2.88 -1.60 -0.73
C ARG A 142 2.76 -0.86 -2.07
N THR A 143 2.56 0.43 -2.06
CA THR A 143 2.52 1.25 -3.28
C THR A 143 3.90 1.44 -3.89
N PHE A 144 4.92 1.61 -3.05
CA PHE A 144 6.27 1.92 -3.51
C PHE A 144 7.08 0.69 -3.88
N ILE A 145 6.81 -0.47 -3.26
CA ILE A 145 7.51 -1.72 -3.56
C ILE A 145 7.41 -2.11 -5.06
N PRO A 146 6.21 -2.15 -5.69
CA PRO A 146 6.10 -2.43 -7.12
C PRO A 146 6.80 -1.37 -7.99
N LEU A 147 6.85 -0.10 -7.55
CA LEU A 147 7.57 0.95 -8.26
C LEU A 147 9.08 0.73 -8.25
N VAL A 148 9.65 0.27 -7.12
CA VAL A 148 11.07 -0.12 -7.06
C VAL A 148 11.38 -1.17 -8.11
N PHE A 149 10.58 -2.25 -8.19
CA PHE A 149 10.78 -3.30 -9.19
C PHE A 149 10.58 -2.80 -10.63
N LEU A 150 9.59 -1.94 -10.89
CA LEU A 150 9.37 -1.35 -12.22
C LEU A 150 10.60 -0.54 -12.66
N CYS A 151 11.08 0.35 -11.81
CA CYS A 151 12.25 1.16 -12.11
C CYS A 151 13.51 0.30 -12.23
N PHE A 152 13.67 -0.72 -11.39
CA PHE A 152 14.77 -1.67 -11.48
C PHE A 152 14.79 -2.40 -12.83
N PHE A 153 13.65 -2.94 -13.29
CA PHE A 153 13.57 -3.59 -14.60
C PHE A 153 13.85 -2.62 -15.74
N ASP A 154 13.40 -1.38 -15.66
CA ASP A 154 13.70 -0.36 -16.67
C ASP A 154 15.19 0.00 -16.68
N CYS A 155 15.85 0.07 -15.53
CA CYS A 155 17.29 0.25 -15.44
C CYS A 155 18.05 -0.94 -15.99
N TRP A 156 17.59 -2.16 -15.69
CA TRP A 156 18.22 -3.40 -16.11
C TRP A 156 18.19 -3.56 -17.64
N ASP A 157 17.05 -3.34 -18.28
CA ASP A 157 16.89 -3.49 -19.72
C ASP A 157 17.70 -2.46 -20.52
N LYS A 158 17.89 -1.26 -19.95
CA LYS A 158 18.65 -0.17 -20.57
C LYS A 158 20.16 -0.26 -20.35
N ARG A 159 20.65 -1.33 -19.71
CA ARG A 159 22.07 -1.51 -19.34
C ARG A 159 23.05 -1.42 -20.52
N HIS A 160 22.55 -1.60 -21.74
CA HIS A 160 23.36 -1.59 -22.98
C HIS A 160 23.25 -0.28 -23.76
N GLY A 161 22.59 0.75 -23.21
CA GLY A 161 22.41 2.06 -23.83
C GLY A 161 22.80 3.24 -22.95
N ARG A 162 22.33 4.43 -23.31
CA ARG A 162 22.49 5.63 -22.47
C ARG A 162 21.82 5.44 -21.13
N ILE A 163 22.53 5.80 -20.06
CA ILE A 163 21.96 5.82 -18.69
C ILE A 163 20.86 6.88 -18.67
N ASP A 164 19.61 6.44 -18.68
CA ASP A 164 18.47 7.32 -18.43
C ASP A 164 18.42 7.61 -16.91
N PHE A 165 18.71 8.83 -16.55
CA PHE A 165 18.72 9.26 -15.14
C PHE A 165 17.37 9.10 -14.45
N LEU A 166 16.25 9.25 -15.21
CA LEU A 166 14.90 9.26 -14.65
C LEU A 166 14.48 7.93 -13.98
N PRO A 167 14.67 6.74 -14.60
CA PRO A 167 14.40 5.45 -13.93
C PRO A 167 15.24 5.26 -12.66
N TRP A 168 16.52 5.59 -12.67
CA TRP A 168 17.39 5.49 -11.50
C TRP A 168 16.92 6.39 -10.35
N LEU A 169 16.53 7.62 -10.68
CA LEU A 169 15.96 8.53 -9.68
C LEU A 169 14.64 7.99 -9.14
N GLY A 170 13.79 7.45 -10.02
CA GLY A 170 12.52 6.83 -9.64
C GLY A 170 12.72 5.65 -8.69
N GLU A 171 13.70 4.78 -8.98
CA GLU A 171 14.06 3.65 -8.11
C GLU A 171 14.54 4.12 -6.75
N ALA A 172 15.52 5.03 -6.73
CA ALA A 172 16.08 5.57 -5.50
C ALA A 172 15.03 6.24 -4.61
N LEU A 173 14.15 7.06 -5.21
CA LEU A 173 13.07 7.71 -4.48
C LEU A 173 12.02 6.72 -3.97
N SER A 174 11.60 5.78 -4.80
CA SER A 174 10.62 4.75 -4.40
C SER A 174 11.18 3.87 -3.29
N PHE A 175 12.44 3.46 -3.39
CA PHE A 175 13.14 2.69 -2.36
C PHE A 175 13.26 3.48 -1.05
N LEU A 176 13.67 4.73 -1.13
CA LEU A 176 13.78 5.62 0.05
C LEU A 176 12.42 5.78 0.73
N ILE A 177 11.36 6.08 -0.01
CA ILE A 177 10.02 6.27 0.55
C ILE A 177 9.51 4.96 1.16
N ALA A 178 9.64 3.83 0.47
CA ALA A 178 9.26 2.52 1.01
C ALA A 178 9.99 2.22 2.33
N THR A 179 11.28 2.52 2.40
CA THR A 179 12.11 2.33 3.59
C THR A 179 11.71 3.26 4.73
N LEU A 180 11.36 4.52 4.44
CA LEU A 180 10.90 5.49 5.45
C LEU A 180 9.54 5.08 6.06
N PHE A 181 8.69 4.41 5.30
CA PHE A 181 7.46 3.83 5.83
C PHE A 181 7.69 2.52 6.57
N LYS A 182 8.55 1.65 6.03
CA LYS A 182 8.82 0.30 6.58
C LYS A 182 10.32 -0.04 6.44
N PRO A 183 11.15 0.27 7.44
CA PRO A 183 12.60 0.01 7.36
C PRO A 183 12.98 -1.44 7.05
N ASN A 184 12.15 -2.40 7.49
CA ASN A 184 12.36 -3.82 7.21
C ASN A 184 12.41 -4.15 5.71
N PHE A 185 11.81 -3.32 4.86
CA PHE A 185 11.89 -3.48 3.41
C PHE A 185 13.34 -3.36 2.90
N ALA A 186 14.09 -2.38 3.42
CA ALA A 186 15.50 -2.22 3.04
C ALA A 186 16.33 -3.48 3.38
N PHE A 187 16.11 -4.06 4.56
CA PHE A 187 16.81 -5.28 4.97
C PHE A 187 16.49 -6.50 4.10
N ALA A 188 15.29 -6.55 3.54
CA ALA A 188 14.90 -7.63 2.62
C ALA A 188 15.43 -7.41 1.19
N PHE A 189 15.56 -6.16 0.75
CA PHE A 189 15.91 -5.81 -0.63
C PHE A 189 17.41 -5.67 -0.88
N ILE A 190 18.17 -5.10 0.06
CA ILE A 190 19.62 -4.86 -0.11
C ILE A 190 20.44 -6.14 -0.40
N PRO A 191 20.13 -7.33 0.17
CA PRO A 191 20.88 -8.54 -0.12
C PRO A 191 20.68 -9.13 -1.53
N MET A 192 19.72 -8.64 -2.30
CA MET A 192 19.45 -9.11 -3.67
C MET A 192 20.25 -8.33 -4.71
#